data_49b8f7b7e44c2a0f0590630706fce3e7
#
_entry.id   49b8f7b7e44c2a0f0590630706fce3e7
#
_cell.length_a   1.000
_cell.length_b   1.000
_cell.length_c   1.000
_cell.angle_alpha   90.00
_cell.angle_beta   90.00
_cell.angle_gamma   90.00
#
_symmetry.space_group_name_H-M   'P 1'
#
loop_
_entity.id
_entity.type
_entity.pdbx_description
1 polymer ?
#
loop_
_entity_poly.entity_id
_entity_poly.type
_entity_poly.pdbx_seq_one_letter_code
_entity_poly.pdbx_strand_id
1 'polypeptide(L)'
;MEIFDMTSEHDYWEEVTEYAGNCSWKAGNVLAEKMRNNEFKGRERVFAAFENGKPVGFCAFTKKDTLLPKYLYNPFIGFVFVDEMYRGRRISEKLIEAVKAYARMNGFGRIYLTSGEKGLYEKYGFVKLGDYETIHGTVEQLFYIAS
;
A
#
# COMPACT_ATOMS: atom_id res chain seq x y z
N MET A 1 1.49 -0.23 19.20
CA MET A 1 0.94 -0.28 17.85
C MET A 1 1.30 -1.62 17.22
N GLU A 2 0.32 -2.21 16.51
CA GLU A 2 0.52 -3.48 15.83
C GLU A 2 0.26 -3.31 14.35
N ILE A 3 1.00 -4.06 13.52
CA ILE A 3 0.79 -4.10 12.07
C ILE A 3 0.53 -5.54 11.66
N PHE A 4 -0.56 -5.76 10.94
CA PHE A 4 -0.96 -7.07 10.45
C PHE A 4 -0.87 -7.11 8.93
N ASP A 5 -0.30 -8.19 8.40
CA ASP A 5 -0.39 -8.51 6.97
C ASP A 5 -1.55 -9.50 6.82
N MET A 6 -2.49 -9.22 5.92
CA MET A 6 -3.77 -9.90 5.92
C MET A 6 -4.18 -10.44 4.56
N THR A 7 -4.80 -11.61 4.61
CA THR A 7 -5.61 -12.14 3.52
C THR A 7 -7.08 -12.07 3.94
N SER A 8 -7.99 -12.44 3.04
CA SER A 8 -9.43 -12.43 3.30
C SER A 8 -9.85 -13.36 4.45
N GLU A 9 -8.98 -14.25 4.88
CA GLU A 9 -9.26 -15.17 6.00
C GLU A 9 -8.86 -14.60 7.36
N HIS A 10 -8.22 -13.43 7.39
CA HIS A 10 -7.79 -12.82 8.63
C HIS A 10 -8.98 -12.29 9.43
N ASP A 11 -8.93 -12.43 10.75
CA ASP A 11 -10.02 -12.02 11.65
C ASP A 11 -10.38 -10.53 11.51
N TYR A 12 -9.41 -9.68 11.18
CA TYR A 12 -9.63 -8.24 11.07
C TYR A 12 -9.90 -7.76 9.64
N TRP A 13 -10.03 -8.67 8.70
CA TRP A 13 -10.24 -8.29 7.29
C TRP A 13 -11.49 -7.44 7.10
N GLU A 14 -12.61 -7.85 7.69
CA GLU A 14 -13.86 -7.11 7.54
C GLU A 14 -13.80 -5.74 8.22
N GLU A 15 -13.20 -5.67 9.39
CA GLU A 15 -13.05 -4.41 10.11
C GLU A 15 -12.20 -3.42 9.32
N VAL A 16 -11.10 -3.86 8.74
CA VAL A 16 -10.23 -3.02 7.92
C VAL A 16 -10.93 -2.61 6.63
N THR A 17 -11.72 -3.52 6.03
CA THR A 17 -12.51 -3.21 4.84
C THR A 17 -13.48 -2.06 5.13
N GLU A 18 -14.21 -2.13 6.23
CA GLU A 18 -15.13 -1.06 6.62
C GLU A 18 -14.40 0.24 6.92
N TYR A 19 -13.27 0.15 7.62
CA TYR A 19 -12.46 1.32 7.93
C TYR A 19 -12.00 2.02 6.64
N ALA A 20 -11.48 1.28 5.67
CA ALA A 20 -11.05 1.82 4.39
C ALA A 20 -12.20 2.47 3.63
N GLY A 21 -13.38 1.83 3.66
CA GLY A 21 -14.56 2.36 2.98
C GLY A 21 -15.12 3.63 3.59
N ASN A 22 -14.83 3.89 4.85
CA ASN A 22 -15.35 5.04 5.58
C ASN A 22 -14.31 6.11 5.90
N CYS A 23 -13.06 5.91 5.48
CA CYS A 23 -12.01 6.89 5.77
C CYS A 23 -12.17 8.14 4.89
N SER A 24 -11.46 9.21 5.25
CA SER A 24 -11.54 10.49 4.56
C SER A 24 -10.94 10.48 3.15
N TRP A 25 -10.20 9.45 2.80
CA TRP A 25 -9.49 9.33 1.52
C TRP A 25 -10.32 8.53 0.52
N LYS A 26 -10.60 9.13 -0.63
CA LYS A 26 -11.42 8.51 -1.67
C LYS A 26 -10.88 7.16 -2.16
N ALA A 27 -9.56 7.04 -2.27
CA ALA A 27 -8.95 5.79 -2.70
C ALA A 27 -9.18 4.64 -1.71
N GLY A 28 -9.51 4.96 -0.46
CA GLY A 28 -9.90 3.96 0.53
C GLY A 28 -11.16 3.20 0.11
N ASN A 29 -12.09 3.88 -0.58
CA ASN A 29 -13.29 3.21 -1.10
C ASN A 29 -12.92 2.20 -2.17
N VAL A 30 -11.94 2.51 -3.00
CA VAL A 30 -11.45 1.59 -4.04
C VAL A 30 -10.81 0.37 -3.39
N LEU A 31 -9.99 0.58 -2.38
CA LEU A 31 -9.38 -0.53 -1.63
C LEU A 31 -10.45 -1.41 -1.00
N ALA A 32 -11.44 -0.80 -0.33
CA ALA A 32 -12.54 -1.56 0.30
C ALA A 32 -13.28 -2.41 -0.72
N GLU A 33 -13.54 -1.88 -1.90
CA GLU A 33 -14.17 -2.61 -3.00
C GLU A 33 -13.34 -3.82 -3.41
N LYS A 34 -12.04 -3.62 -3.61
CA LYS A 34 -11.12 -4.72 -3.94
C LYS A 34 -11.10 -5.79 -2.86
N MET A 35 -11.15 -5.39 -1.60
CA MET A 35 -11.20 -6.33 -0.48
C MET A 35 -12.51 -7.12 -0.48
N ARG A 36 -13.65 -6.46 -0.68
CA ARG A 36 -14.97 -7.11 -0.74
C ARG A 36 -15.05 -8.10 -1.90
N ASN A 37 -14.46 -7.74 -3.03
CA ASN A 37 -14.47 -8.59 -4.23
C ASN A 37 -13.39 -9.66 -4.20
N ASN A 38 -12.65 -9.77 -3.10
CA ASN A 38 -11.59 -10.77 -2.92
C ASN A 38 -10.57 -10.76 -4.07
N GLU A 39 -10.11 -9.55 -4.42
CA GLU A 39 -9.16 -9.36 -5.54
C GLU A 39 -7.70 -9.62 -5.16
N PHE A 40 -7.40 -9.78 -3.89
CA PHE A 40 -6.04 -10.06 -3.43
C PHE A 40 -5.75 -11.55 -3.51
N LYS A 41 -4.81 -11.92 -4.38
CA LYS A 41 -4.49 -13.32 -4.70
C LYS A 41 -3.03 -13.62 -4.44
N GLY A 42 -2.75 -14.89 -4.18
CA GLY A 42 -1.38 -15.37 -4.02
C GLY A 42 -0.66 -14.65 -2.88
N ARG A 43 0.41 -13.96 -3.22
CA ARG A 43 1.22 -13.23 -2.23
C ARG A 43 0.76 -11.81 -1.96
N GLU A 44 -0.30 -11.37 -2.63
CA GLU A 44 -0.86 -10.05 -2.36
C GLU A 44 -1.47 -9.99 -0.97
N ARG A 45 -1.33 -8.84 -0.31
CA ARG A 45 -1.76 -8.64 1.07
C ARG A 45 -2.26 -7.23 1.27
N VAL A 46 -3.14 -7.06 2.23
CA VAL A 46 -3.44 -5.76 2.83
C VAL A 46 -2.72 -5.69 4.17
N PHE A 47 -2.04 -4.58 4.41
CA PHE A 47 -1.37 -4.31 5.67
C PHE A 47 -2.16 -3.26 6.41
N ALA A 48 -2.39 -3.44 7.69
CA ALA A 48 -3.11 -2.47 8.52
C ALA A 48 -2.38 -2.24 9.83
N ALA A 49 -2.33 -0.96 10.21
CA ALA A 49 -1.79 -0.55 11.51
C ALA A 49 -2.94 -0.36 12.48
N PHE A 50 -2.79 -0.93 13.68
CA PHE A 50 -3.77 -0.86 14.75
C PHE A 50 -3.19 -0.15 15.97
N GLU A 51 -4.00 0.70 16.56
CA GLU A 51 -3.69 1.38 17.81
C GLU A 51 -4.86 1.20 18.75
N ASN A 52 -4.60 0.71 19.98
CA ASN A 52 -5.66 0.44 20.96
C ASN A 52 -6.80 -0.42 20.40
N GLY A 53 -6.45 -1.42 19.59
CA GLY A 53 -7.42 -2.35 19.00
C GLY A 53 -8.22 -1.82 17.83
N LYS A 54 -7.86 -0.67 17.27
CA LYS A 54 -8.58 -0.07 16.13
C LYS A 54 -7.64 0.23 14.98
N PRO A 55 -8.09 0.06 13.72
CA PRO A 55 -7.27 0.42 12.57
C PRO A 55 -7.06 1.93 12.49
N VAL A 56 -5.83 2.34 12.22
CA VAL A 56 -5.45 3.74 12.09
C VAL A 56 -4.72 4.03 10.79
N GLY A 57 -4.48 3.02 9.97
CA GLY A 57 -3.84 3.19 8.67
C GLY A 57 -3.74 1.86 7.96
N PHE A 58 -3.43 1.93 6.67
CA PHE A 58 -3.32 0.72 5.84
C PHE A 58 -2.45 0.98 4.62
N CYS A 59 -2.08 -0.10 3.95
CA CYS A 59 -1.52 -0.09 2.60
C CYS A 59 -1.74 -1.47 1.98
N ALA A 60 -1.43 -1.59 0.69
CA ALA A 60 -1.59 -2.85 -0.02
C ALA A 60 -0.29 -3.24 -0.70
N PHE A 61 -0.04 -4.55 -0.75
CA PHE A 61 1.07 -5.16 -1.48
C PHE A 61 0.45 -5.93 -2.63
N THR A 62 0.72 -5.50 -3.86
CA THR A 62 0.07 -6.05 -5.05
C THR A 62 1.06 -6.35 -6.15
N LYS A 63 0.67 -7.22 -7.06
CA LYS A 63 1.47 -7.54 -8.25
C LYS A 63 1.41 -6.42 -9.27
N LYS A 64 0.27 -5.72 -9.37
CA LYS A 64 0.05 -4.65 -10.35
C LYS A 64 -0.47 -3.40 -9.66
N ASP A 65 -0.19 -2.27 -10.26
CA ASP A 65 -0.74 -0.99 -9.87
C ASP A 65 -1.35 -0.33 -11.11
N THR A 66 -1.41 1.00 -11.17
CA THR A 66 -2.10 1.74 -12.22
C THR A 66 -1.28 1.94 -13.49
N LEU A 67 -0.04 1.48 -13.57
CA LEU A 67 0.79 1.62 -14.76
C LEU A 67 0.24 0.78 -15.91
N LEU A 68 0.53 1.23 -17.15
CA LEU A 68 0.17 0.46 -18.35
C LEU A 68 0.79 -0.94 -18.29
N PRO A 69 0.09 -1.96 -18.83
CA PRO A 69 0.58 -3.35 -18.79
C PRO A 69 1.92 -3.59 -19.46
N LYS A 70 2.35 -2.70 -20.36
CA LYS A 70 3.65 -2.82 -21.01
C LYS A 70 4.82 -2.63 -20.06
N TYR A 71 4.60 -1.99 -18.91
CA TYR A 71 5.64 -1.80 -17.89
C TYR A 71 5.60 -3.01 -16.94
N LEU A 72 6.68 -3.76 -16.90
CA LEU A 72 6.73 -5.06 -16.22
C LEU A 72 7.27 -4.97 -14.79
N TYR A 73 7.10 -3.84 -14.14
CA TYR A 73 7.49 -3.69 -12.74
C TYR A 73 6.53 -4.42 -11.81
N ASN A 74 7.06 -5.07 -10.81
CA ASN A 74 6.31 -5.69 -9.71
C ASN A 74 7.28 -6.14 -8.62
N PRO A 75 6.86 -6.32 -7.35
CA PRO A 75 5.55 -5.99 -6.80
C PRO A 75 5.44 -4.50 -6.43
N PHE A 76 4.22 -4.08 -6.11
CA PHE A 76 3.93 -2.70 -5.74
C PHE A 76 3.45 -2.59 -4.31
N ILE A 77 3.78 -1.47 -3.65
CA ILE A 77 3.06 -0.99 -2.49
C ILE A 77 2.16 0.14 -2.95
N GLY A 78 0.91 0.15 -2.51
CA GLY A 78 -0.06 1.19 -2.87
C GLY A 78 -1.06 1.40 -1.76
N PHE A 79 -1.99 2.34 -1.99
CA PHE A 79 -3.03 2.68 -1.02
C PHE A 79 -2.47 3.02 0.36
N VAL A 80 -1.35 3.73 0.42
CA VAL A 80 -0.75 4.11 1.70
C VAL A 80 -1.57 5.23 2.33
N PHE A 81 -2.19 4.94 3.48
CA PHE A 81 -3.05 5.87 4.19
C PHE A 81 -2.81 5.79 5.70
N VAL A 82 -2.80 6.94 6.36
CA VAL A 82 -2.79 7.04 7.81
C VAL A 82 -3.90 8.01 8.20
N ASP A 83 -4.70 7.61 9.19
CA ASP A 83 -5.77 8.44 9.74
C ASP A 83 -5.22 9.80 10.17
N GLU A 84 -5.96 10.86 9.84
CA GLU A 84 -5.53 12.23 10.09
C GLU A 84 -5.15 12.49 11.56
N MET A 85 -5.87 11.87 12.49
CA MET A 85 -5.60 12.02 13.91
C MET A 85 -4.31 11.33 14.36
N TYR A 86 -3.76 10.48 13.53
CA TYR A 86 -2.56 9.69 13.86
C TYR A 86 -1.34 10.06 13.01
N ARG A 87 -1.45 11.10 12.19
CA ARG A 87 -0.32 11.58 11.38
C ARG A 87 0.75 12.20 12.27
N GLY A 88 1.99 12.21 11.76
CA GLY A 88 3.13 12.72 12.52
C GLY A 88 3.74 11.72 13.49
N ARG A 89 3.29 10.46 13.46
CA ARG A 89 3.79 9.39 14.34
C ARG A 89 4.58 8.32 13.58
N ARG A 90 4.95 8.59 12.34
CA ARG A 90 5.71 7.68 11.48
C ARG A 90 4.99 6.36 11.20
N ILE A 91 3.67 6.35 11.21
CA ILE A 91 2.91 5.12 10.96
C ILE A 91 3.06 4.66 9.51
N SER A 92 3.06 5.59 8.54
CA SER A 92 3.30 5.24 7.14
C SER A 92 4.67 4.60 6.94
N GLU A 93 5.69 5.11 7.62
CA GLU A 93 7.04 4.53 7.57
C GLU A 93 7.03 3.10 8.14
N LYS A 94 6.31 2.88 9.22
CA LYS A 94 6.21 1.55 9.84
C LYS A 94 5.46 0.57 8.94
N LEU A 95 4.42 1.04 8.26
CA LEU A 95 3.71 0.22 7.27
C LEU A 95 4.64 -0.18 6.13
N ILE A 96 5.41 0.78 5.61
CA ILE A 96 6.37 0.52 4.53
C ILE A 96 7.45 -0.48 4.99
N GLU A 97 7.95 -0.33 6.20
CA GLU A 97 8.95 -1.27 6.74
C GLU A 97 8.38 -2.68 6.88
N ALA A 98 7.12 -2.80 7.28
CA ALA A 98 6.45 -4.11 7.36
C ALA A 98 6.32 -4.75 5.97
N VAL A 99 5.97 -3.98 4.96
CA VAL A 99 5.89 -4.46 3.58
C VAL A 99 7.25 -4.88 3.07
N LYS A 100 8.30 -4.11 3.37
CA LYS A 100 9.68 -4.46 2.98
C LYS A 100 10.10 -5.79 3.58
N ALA A 101 9.82 -6.00 4.86
CA ALA A 101 10.14 -7.26 5.52
C ALA A 101 9.38 -8.44 4.88
N TYR A 102 8.11 -8.26 4.61
CA TYR A 102 7.30 -9.27 3.95
C TYR A 102 7.84 -9.59 2.55
N ALA A 103 8.15 -8.57 1.77
CA ALA A 103 8.69 -8.74 0.41
C ALA A 103 10.02 -9.50 0.45
N ARG A 104 10.91 -9.14 1.36
CA ARG A 104 12.21 -9.80 1.52
C ARG A 104 12.03 -11.27 1.87
N MET A 105 11.13 -11.59 2.79
CA MET A 105 10.85 -12.98 3.18
C MET A 105 10.27 -13.80 2.03
N ASN A 106 9.64 -13.16 1.07
CA ASN A 106 9.03 -13.83 -0.08
C ASN A 106 9.92 -13.76 -1.34
N GLY A 107 11.17 -13.36 -1.20
CA GLY A 107 12.14 -13.40 -2.28
C GLY A 107 12.10 -12.22 -3.24
N PHE A 108 11.38 -11.16 -2.91
CA PHE A 108 11.34 -9.94 -3.73
C PHE A 108 12.43 -8.98 -3.27
N GLY A 109 13.34 -8.61 -4.16
CA GLY A 109 14.46 -7.72 -3.84
C GLY A 109 14.10 -6.25 -3.89
N ARG A 110 12.98 -5.89 -4.49
CA ARG A 110 12.53 -4.51 -4.67
C ARG A 110 11.03 -4.41 -4.52
N ILE A 111 10.58 -3.21 -4.14
CA ILE A 111 9.16 -2.85 -4.14
C ILE A 111 9.03 -1.55 -4.91
N TYR A 112 8.00 -1.45 -5.73
CA TYR A 112 7.71 -0.27 -6.54
C TYR A 112 6.51 0.48 -6.00
N LEU A 113 6.45 1.77 -6.29
CA LEU A 113 5.36 2.63 -5.84
C LEU A 113 5.15 3.74 -6.85
N THR A 114 3.89 4.03 -7.18
CA THR A 114 3.52 5.19 -7.98
C THR A 114 2.90 6.26 -7.10
N SER A 115 3.26 7.51 -7.31
CA SER A 115 2.72 8.61 -6.51
C SER A 115 2.91 9.95 -7.20
N GLY A 116 1.96 10.86 -6.97
CA GLY A 116 2.11 12.26 -7.33
C GLY A 116 2.82 13.09 -6.27
N GLU A 117 3.05 12.52 -5.09
CA GLU A 117 3.69 13.22 -3.98
C GLU A 117 5.16 13.51 -4.28
N LYS A 118 5.61 14.72 -3.92
CA LYS A 118 7.00 15.13 -4.13
C LYS A 118 7.72 15.22 -2.79
N GLY A 119 8.86 14.53 -2.70
CA GLY A 119 9.71 14.58 -1.51
C GLY A 119 9.32 13.64 -0.38
N LEU A 120 8.10 13.13 -0.35
CA LEU A 120 7.63 12.28 0.74
C LEU A 120 8.32 10.91 0.74
N TYR A 121 8.25 10.22 -0.38
CA TYR A 121 8.78 8.85 -0.45
C TYR A 121 10.29 8.81 -0.50
N GLU A 122 10.92 9.86 -1.00
CA GLU A 122 12.38 9.97 -0.94
C GLU A 122 12.87 10.04 0.50
N LYS A 123 12.10 10.64 1.41
CA LYS A 123 12.43 10.65 2.84
C LYS A 123 12.46 9.25 3.44
N TYR A 124 11.69 8.33 2.88
CA TYR A 124 11.66 6.94 3.34
C TYR A 124 12.70 6.08 2.63
N GLY A 125 13.50 6.65 1.74
CA GLY A 125 14.55 5.93 1.04
C GLY A 125 14.19 5.46 -0.36
N PHE A 126 13.00 5.80 -0.86
CA PHE A 126 12.63 5.47 -2.23
C PHE A 126 13.41 6.32 -3.22
N VAL A 127 13.71 5.73 -4.37
CA VAL A 127 14.42 6.38 -5.47
C VAL A 127 13.46 6.49 -6.66
N LYS A 128 13.37 7.68 -7.24
CA LYS A 128 12.53 7.90 -8.42
C LYS A 128 13.21 7.30 -9.65
N LEU A 129 12.47 6.47 -10.39
CA LEU A 129 12.91 5.90 -11.67
C LEU A 129 12.53 6.78 -12.84
N GLY A 130 11.41 7.48 -12.77
CA GLY A 130 10.94 8.34 -13.86
C GLY A 130 9.45 8.57 -13.78
N ASP A 131 8.90 9.10 -14.87
CA ASP A 131 7.47 9.36 -15.02
C ASP A 131 6.90 8.37 -16.03
N TYR A 132 5.82 7.70 -15.67
CA TYR A 132 5.27 6.60 -16.46
C TYR A 132 3.77 6.77 -16.68
N GLU A 133 3.29 6.31 -17.84
CA GLU A 133 1.88 6.37 -18.19
C GLU A 133 1.04 5.38 -17.38
N THR A 134 -0.16 5.81 -17.01
CA THR A 134 -1.11 4.98 -16.27
C THR A 134 -2.29 4.57 -17.14
N ILE A 135 -3.06 3.58 -16.66
CA ILE A 135 -4.29 3.13 -17.33
C ILE A 135 -5.39 4.20 -17.32
N HIS A 136 -5.22 5.27 -16.55
CA HIS A 136 -6.18 6.37 -16.47
C HIS A 136 -5.87 7.51 -17.45
N GLY A 137 -4.87 7.34 -18.32
CA GLY A 137 -4.47 8.37 -19.26
C GLY A 137 -3.64 9.50 -18.64
N THR A 138 -3.10 9.27 -17.46
CA THR A 138 -2.25 10.23 -16.73
C THR A 138 -0.80 9.74 -16.69
N VAL A 139 0.07 10.59 -16.18
CA VAL A 139 1.47 10.24 -15.94
C VAL A 139 1.74 10.35 -14.45
N GLU A 140 2.37 9.32 -13.88
CA GLU A 140 2.71 9.25 -12.46
C GLU A 140 4.20 8.99 -12.28
N GLN A 141 4.74 9.47 -11.17
CA GLN A 141 6.11 9.13 -10.77
C GLN A 141 6.18 7.67 -10.35
N LEU A 142 7.22 6.97 -10.81
CA LEU A 142 7.51 5.61 -10.35
C LEU A 142 8.74 5.65 -9.47
N PHE A 143 8.62 5.05 -8.30
CA PHE A 143 9.69 4.92 -7.32
C PHE A 143 9.98 3.45 -7.06
N TYR A 144 11.17 3.16 -6.53
CA TYR A 144 11.48 1.85 -5.99
C TYR A 144 12.27 1.98 -4.69
N ILE A 145 12.24 0.91 -3.90
CA ILE A 145 13.08 0.75 -2.72
C ILE A 145 13.51 -0.71 -2.63
N ALA A 146 14.74 -0.95 -2.16
CA ALA A 146 15.18 -2.30 -1.86
C ALA A 146 14.45 -2.84 -0.62
N SER A 147 14.07 -4.08 -0.67
CA SER A 147 13.36 -4.72 0.44
C SER A 147 14.26 -5.09 1.63
#